data_5eb7ad2aea17a8972b56fcf337dbedb8
#
_entry.id   5eb7ad2aea17a8972b56fcf337dbedb8
#
_cell.length_a   1.000
_cell.length_b   1.000
_cell.length_c   1.000
_cell.angle_alpha   90.00
_cell.angle_beta   90.00
_cell.angle_gamma   90.00
#
_symmetry.space_group_name_H-M   'P 1'
#
loop_
_entity.id
_entity.type
_entity.pdbx_description
1 polymer ?
#
loop_
_entity_poly.entity_id
_entity_poly.type
_entity_poly.pdbx_seq_one_letter_code
_entity_poly.pdbx_strand_id
1 'polypeptide(L)'
;MNPTHLRSGALLASLLLALPAVLQAQQAPGAAAPGQAPAGQAAKTFSQQELDQILAPIALYPDPLIAQILMASTYPLEVVQAARWAKDNPKVTGKALEDAMATQPWDPSVKALTTVPQVLNQMNDKLDWTQKLGDAFLAQQKDVLATVQSLRAKADAAGNLKSTEQQVVKKEQQGSQTVYIIESPKPEVVYVPTYN
;
A
#
# COMPACT_ATOMS: atom_id res chain seq x y z
N MET A 1 -33.33 -14.64 -63.71
CA MET A 1 -33.31 -15.87 -64.50
C MET A 1 -33.40 -17.02 -63.55
N ASN A 2 -34.61 -17.66 -63.54
CA ASN A 2 -34.90 -18.98 -62.98
C ASN A 2 -34.19 -20.10 -63.79
N PRO A 3 -34.19 -21.36 -63.46
CA PRO A 3 -35.25 -22.12 -62.76
C PRO A 3 -34.73 -23.26 -61.83
N THR A 4 -35.56 -23.62 -60.82
CA THR A 4 -36.39 -24.84 -60.63
C THR A 4 -35.72 -26.23 -60.78
N HIS A 5 -35.93 -27.13 -59.81
CA HIS A 5 -36.59 -28.44 -59.87
C HIS A 5 -36.57 -29.11 -58.47
N LEU A 6 -37.60 -29.28 -57.79
CA LEU A 6 -38.71 -30.18 -57.51
C LEU A 6 -38.49 -31.66 -57.85
N ARG A 7 -38.62 -32.56 -56.83
CA ARG A 7 -39.27 -33.89 -56.82
C ARG A 7 -39.01 -34.59 -55.50
N SER A 8 -39.91 -34.75 -54.61
CA SER A 8 -41.02 -35.71 -54.42
C SER A 8 -40.60 -37.18 -54.43
N GLY A 9 -40.96 -37.91 -53.38
CA GLY A 9 -41.09 -39.39 -53.33
C GLY A 9 -40.90 -39.92 -51.91
N ALA A 10 -41.91 -40.05 -51.15
CA ALA A 10 -42.82 -41.19 -50.85
C ALA A 10 -42.26 -42.17 -49.77
N LEU A 11 -42.90 -42.15 -48.63
CA LEU A 11 -43.45 -43.19 -47.73
C LEU A 11 -42.90 -44.57 -47.80
N LEU A 12 -42.44 -45.12 -46.67
CA LEU A 12 -42.86 -46.44 -46.19
C LEU A 12 -42.65 -46.53 -44.64
N ALA A 13 -43.74 -46.88 -43.99
CA ALA A 13 -43.83 -47.14 -42.56
C ALA A 13 -43.26 -48.53 -42.26
N SER A 14 -42.50 -48.70 -41.22
CA SER A 14 -42.28 -50.02 -40.58
C SER A 14 -42.15 -49.79 -39.05
N LEU A 15 -43.14 -50.30 -38.40
CA LEU A 15 -43.30 -50.42 -36.95
C LEU A 15 -42.40 -51.54 -36.45
N LEU A 16 -41.45 -51.29 -35.56
CA LEU A 16 -40.77 -52.32 -34.79
C LEU A 16 -40.53 -51.89 -33.38
N LEU A 17 -41.10 -52.65 -32.45
CA LEU A 17 -40.91 -52.59 -31.02
C LEU A 17 -39.42 -52.56 -30.65
N ALA A 18 -39.01 -51.67 -29.79
CA ALA A 18 -37.72 -51.78 -29.13
C ALA A 18 -37.87 -51.47 -27.64
N LEU A 19 -37.41 -52.40 -26.85
CA LEU A 19 -37.25 -52.39 -25.39
C LEU A 19 -36.45 -51.15 -24.86
N PRO A 20 -36.70 -50.71 -23.64
CA PRO A 20 -35.88 -49.66 -23.04
C PRO A 20 -34.53 -50.24 -22.58
N ALA A 21 -33.47 -49.87 -23.27
CA ALA A 21 -32.12 -50.07 -22.77
C ALA A 21 -31.87 -49.06 -21.65
N VAL A 22 -31.76 -49.56 -20.43
CA VAL A 22 -31.28 -48.80 -19.27
C VAL A 22 -29.80 -48.42 -19.52
N LEU A 23 -29.58 -47.20 -19.95
CA LEU A 23 -28.25 -46.65 -20.08
C LEU A 23 -27.77 -46.25 -18.68
N GLN A 24 -26.99 -47.14 -18.05
CA GLN A 24 -26.20 -46.80 -16.88
C GLN A 24 -25.17 -45.75 -17.28
N ALA A 25 -25.42 -44.49 -16.89
CA ALA A 25 -24.43 -43.45 -16.96
C ALA A 25 -23.30 -43.82 -16.00
N GLN A 26 -22.19 -44.31 -16.55
CA GLN A 26 -20.92 -44.37 -15.85
C GLN A 26 -20.52 -42.94 -15.50
N GLN A 27 -20.63 -42.59 -14.22
CA GLN A 27 -20.03 -41.41 -13.66
C GLN A 27 -18.50 -41.51 -13.83
N ALA A 28 -17.96 -40.72 -14.72
CA ALA A 28 -16.53 -40.48 -14.80
C ALA A 28 -16.06 -39.86 -13.46
N PRO A 29 -14.90 -40.28 -12.91
CA PRO A 29 -14.38 -39.71 -11.69
C PRO A 29 -14.12 -38.22 -11.91
N GLY A 30 -14.62 -37.41 -10.98
CA GLY A 30 -14.70 -35.99 -10.92
C GLY A 30 -13.56 -35.22 -11.60
N ALA A 31 -13.94 -34.41 -12.57
CA ALA A 31 -13.18 -33.23 -12.90
C ALA A 31 -13.12 -32.37 -11.60
N ALA A 32 -11.94 -32.30 -11.03
CA ALA A 32 -11.68 -31.38 -9.94
C ALA A 32 -12.15 -29.98 -10.36
N ALA A 33 -13.08 -29.40 -9.64
CA ALA A 33 -13.44 -28.01 -9.78
C ALA A 33 -12.15 -27.15 -9.72
N PRO A 34 -12.00 -26.11 -10.58
CA PRO A 34 -10.86 -25.24 -10.47
C PRO A 34 -10.81 -24.72 -9.04
N GLY A 35 -9.70 -25.01 -8.37
CA GLY A 35 -9.49 -24.66 -6.96
C GLY A 35 -9.87 -23.22 -6.73
N GLN A 36 -10.79 -22.98 -5.82
CA GLN A 36 -11.00 -21.67 -5.24
C GLN A 36 -9.64 -21.22 -4.74
N ALA A 37 -9.07 -20.19 -5.37
CA ALA A 37 -7.95 -19.49 -4.81
C ALA A 37 -8.28 -19.19 -3.35
N PRO A 38 -7.34 -19.34 -2.39
CA PRO A 38 -7.62 -19.08 -0.99
C PRO A 38 -8.23 -17.67 -0.93
N ALA A 39 -9.43 -17.59 -0.37
CA ALA A 39 -10.10 -16.31 -0.13
C ALA A 39 -9.08 -15.40 0.52
N GLY A 40 -8.70 -14.32 -0.15
CA GLY A 40 -7.68 -13.40 0.31
C GLY A 40 -7.98 -13.07 1.77
N GLN A 41 -6.98 -13.20 2.62
CA GLN A 41 -7.09 -12.81 4.02
C GLN A 41 -7.70 -11.40 4.00
N ALA A 42 -8.87 -11.25 4.61
CA ALA A 42 -9.51 -9.95 4.73
C ALA A 42 -8.46 -8.98 5.27
N ALA A 43 -8.19 -7.91 4.52
CA ALA A 43 -7.17 -6.94 4.92
C ALA A 43 -7.46 -6.51 6.36
N LYS A 44 -6.45 -6.58 7.23
CA LYS A 44 -6.60 -6.23 8.64
C LYS A 44 -7.10 -4.80 8.73
N THR A 45 -8.29 -4.61 9.29
CA THR A 45 -8.87 -3.28 9.51
C THR A 45 -8.37 -2.75 10.86
N PHE A 46 -7.79 -1.56 10.85
CA PHE A 46 -7.33 -0.87 12.05
C PHE A 46 -8.43 0.07 12.55
N SER A 47 -8.68 0.06 13.84
CA SER A 47 -9.55 1.04 14.49
C SER A 47 -8.91 2.43 14.50
N GLN A 48 -9.71 3.48 14.70
CA GLN A 48 -9.20 4.85 14.81
C GLN A 48 -8.15 4.98 15.92
N GLN A 49 -8.36 4.31 17.05
CA GLN A 49 -7.40 4.34 18.17
C GLN A 49 -6.06 3.69 17.78
N GLU A 50 -6.08 2.58 17.04
CA GLU A 50 -4.85 1.95 16.54
C GLU A 50 -4.14 2.85 15.52
N LEU A 51 -4.89 3.48 14.60
CA LEU A 51 -4.33 4.43 13.65
C LEU A 51 -3.71 5.64 14.37
N ASP A 52 -4.38 6.21 15.37
CA ASP A 52 -3.84 7.30 16.20
C ASP A 52 -2.49 6.89 16.82
N GLN A 53 -2.39 5.68 17.40
CA GLN A 53 -1.16 5.17 18.02
C GLN A 53 -0.03 4.92 17.02
N ILE A 54 -0.37 4.34 15.86
CA ILE A 54 0.62 4.02 14.82
C ILE A 54 1.18 5.31 14.20
N LEU A 55 0.33 6.33 13.99
CA LEU A 55 0.68 7.55 13.28
C LEU A 55 1.21 8.66 14.17
N ALA A 56 0.91 8.66 15.48
CA ALA A 56 1.38 9.69 16.41
C ALA A 56 2.89 9.97 16.31
N PRO A 57 3.79 8.97 16.18
CA PRO A 57 5.23 9.23 16.10
C PRO A 57 5.69 10.03 14.88
N ILE A 58 4.88 10.08 13.82
CA ILE A 58 5.26 10.69 12.54
C ILE A 58 4.32 11.79 12.06
N ALA A 59 3.15 11.97 12.69
CA ALA A 59 2.09 12.84 12.20
C ALA A 59 2.54 14.30 12.00
N LEU A 60 3.52 14.77 12.77
CA LEU A 60 4.03 16.15 12.70
C LEU A 60 5.33 16.28 11.88
N TYR A 61 5.73 15.25 11.17
CA TYR A 61 6.84 15.34 10.23
C TYR A 61 6.40 16.13 8.98
N PRO A 62 7.36 16.68 8.22
CA PRO A 62 7.08 17.30 6.92
C PRO A 62 6.37 16.34 5.95
N ASP A 63 5.45 16.86 5.15
CA ASP A 63 4.62 16.05 4.25
C ASP A 63 5.43 15.15 3.30
N PRO A 64 6.52 15.63 2.67
CA PRO A 64 7.33 14.78 1.83
C PRO A 64 7.95 13.60 2.60
N LEU A 65 8.35 13.81 3.86
CA LEU A 65 8.93 12.76 4.68
C LEU A 65 7.87 11.72 5.09
N ILE A 66 6.67 12.17 5.50
CA ILE A 66 5.56 11.24 5.79
C ILE A 66 5.25 10.37 4.59
N ALA A 67 5.17 10.94 3.39
CA ALA A 67 4.90 10.20 2.18
C ALA A 67 5.96 9.10 1.95
N GLN A 68 7.25 9.43 2.13
CA GLN A 68 8.33 8.44 2.02
C GLN A 68 8.23 7.34 3.08
N ILE A 69 7.93 7.69 4.35
CA ILE A 69 7.79 6.72 5.44
C ILE A 69 6.63 5.77 5.17
N LEU A 70 5.46 6.29 4.77
CA LEU A 70 4.28 5.48 4.48
C LEU A 70 4.53 4.51 3.32
N MET A 71 5.16 4.97 2.25
CA MET A 71 5.54 4.10 1.13
C MET A 71 6.58 3.07 1.55
N ALA A 72 7.68 3.49 2.19
CA ALA A 72 8.77 2.60 2.62
C ALA A 72 8.29 1.53 3.62
N SER A 73 7.28 1.84 4.45
CA SER A 73 6.73 0.88 5.41
C SER A 73 6.08 -0.34 4.75
N THR A 74 5.70 -0.25 3.47
CA THR A 74 5.19 -1.38 2.69
C THR A 74 6.31 -2.32 2.20
N TYR A 75 7.58 -1.94 2.40
CA TYR A 75 8.78 -2.70 2.04
C TYR A 75 9.68 -2.98 3.27
N PRO A 76 9.16 -3.62 4.33
CA PRO A 76 9.88 -3.71 5.61
C PRO A 76 11.23 -4.44 5.52
N LEU A 77 11.37 -5.40 4.61
CA LEU A 77 12.65 -6.09 4.39
C LEU A 77 13.70 -5.17 3.77
N GLU A 78 13.28 -4.31 2.84
CA GLU A 78 14.18 -3.34 2.22
C GLU A 78 14.62 -2.27 3.23
N VAL A 79 13.72 -1.84 4.13
CA VAL A 79 14.06 -0.95 5.25
C VAL A 79 15.18 -1.54 6.09
N VAL A 80 15.11 -2.83 6.45
CA VAL A 80 16.16 -3.52 7.20
C VAL A 80 17.47 -3.57 6.42
N GLN A 81 17.42 -3.87 5.12
CA GLN A 81 18.60 -3.93 4.27
C GLN A 81 19.26 -2.54 4.14
N ALA A 82 18.45 -1.50 3.90
CA ALA A 82 18.93 -0.13 3.79
C ALA A 82 19.54 0.39 5.09
N ALA A 83 18.93 0.06 6.24
CA ALA A 83 19.47 0.43 7.55
C ALA A 83 20.83 -0.24 7.83
N ARG A 84 20.98 -1.52 7.47
CA ARG A 84 22.27 -2.24 7.56
C ARG A 84 23.31 -1.59 6.65
N TRP A 85 22.94 -1.36 5.39
CA TRP A 85 23.83 -0.72 4.43
C TRP A 85 24.31 0.66 4.95
N ALA A 86 23.40 1.50 5.44
CA ALA A 86 23.72 2.82 5.99
C ALA A 86 24.67 2.72 7.20
N LYS A 87 24.45 1.75 8.07
CA LYS A 87 25.34 1.46 9.21
C LYS A 87 26.75 1.06 8.80
N ASP A 88 26.86 0.27 7.73
CA ASP A 88 28.16 -0.20 7.21
C ASP A 88 28.88 0.88 6.39
N ASN A 89 28.14 1.91 5.93
CA ASN A 89 28.64 2.99 5.08
C ASN A 89 28.43 4.40 5.68
N PRO A 90 28.80 4.67 6.94
CA PRO A 90 28.42 5.90 7.66
C PRO A 90 29.04 7.19 7.09
N LYS A 91 30.04 7.07 6.23
CA LYS A 91 30.72 8.20 5.59
C LYS A 91 30.25 8.49 4.19
N VAL A 92 29.36 7.67 3.63
CA VAL A 92 28.82 7.87 2.28
C VAL A 92 27.65 8.84 2.35
N THR A 93 27.84 10.06 1.87
CA THR A 93 26.85 11.15 1.93
C THR A 93 26.82 11.95 0.63
N GLY A 94 25.81 12.82 0.46
CA GLY A 94 25.67 13.68 -0.71
C GLY A 94 25.63 12.89 -2.02
N LYS A 95 26.34 13.36 -3.04
CA LYS A 95 26.34 12.72 -4.36
C LYS A 95 26.83 11.25 -4.33
N ALA A 96 27.79 10.91 -3.47
CA ALA A 96 28.24 9.52 -3.33
C ALA A 96 27.12 8.60 -2.81
N LEU A 97 26.24 9.11 -1.95
CA LEU A 97 25.07 8.38 -1.48
C LEU A 97 24.05 8.21 -2.61
N GLU A 98 23.78 9.27 -3.38
CA GLU A 98 22.88 9.21 -4.54
C GLU A 98 23.35 8.15 -5.56
N ASP A 99 24.63 8.18 -5.91
CA ASP A 99 25.24 7.23 -6.85
C ASP A 99 25.16 5.78 -6.31
N ALA A 100 25.38 5.59 -5.00
CA ALA A 100 25.25 4.29 -4.36
C ALA A 100 23.78 3.81 -4.36
N MET A 101 22.82 4.69 -4.10
CA MET A 101 21.40 4.35 -4.10
C MET A 101 20.86 4.06 -5.51
N ALA A 102 21.44 4.65 -6.55
CA ALA A 102 21.07 4.34 -7.93
C ALA A 102 21.25 2.85 -8.27
N THR A 103 22.21 2.18 -7.66
CA THR A 103 22.54 0.76 -7.91
C THR A 103 21.78 -0.21 -7.00
N GLN A 104 21.13 0.27 -5.95
CA GLN A 104 20.37 -0.60 -5.04
C GLN A 104 19.04 -1.02 -5.68
N PRO A 105 18.56 -2.25 -5.45
CA PRO A 105 17.30 -2.75 -6.01
C PRO A 105 16.06 -2.28 -5.24
N TRP A 106 16.23 -1.43 -4.21
CA TRP A 106 15.15 -1.03 -3.29
C TRP A 106 14.16 -0.05 -3.92
N ASP A 107 12.98 0.01 -3.33
CA ASP A 107 11.97 1.01 -3.68
C ASP A 107 12.51 2.45 -3.52
N PRO A 108 12.13 3.39 -4.39
CA PRO A 108 12.57 4.78 -4.29
C PRO A 108 12.33 5.43 -2.93
N SER A 109 11.24 5.07 -2.24
CA SER A 109 10.94 5.59 -0.90
C SER A 109 11.95 5.11 0.16
N VAL A 110 12.36 3.85 0.08
CA VAL A 110 13.39 3.29 0.95
C VAL A 110 14.76 3.94 0.68
N LYS A 111 15.11 4.11 -0.60
CA LYS A 111 16.34 4.83 -1.00
C LYS A 111 16.34 6.26 -0.47
N ALA A 112 15.23 6.98 -0.57
CA ALA A 112 15.11 8.34 -0.07
C ALA A 112 15.36 8.43 1.44
N LEU A 113 14.89 7.46 2.22
CA LEU A 113 15.09 7.43 3.67
C LEU A 113 16.55 7.23 4.10
N THR A 114 17.45 6.79 3.21
CA THR A 114 18.89 6.74 3.53
C THR A 114 19.50 8.13 3.75
N THR A 115 18.87 9.18 3.22
CA THR A 115 19.24 10.58 3.48
C THR A 115 18.79 11.06 4.86
N VAL A 116 17.90 10.30 5.53
CA VAL A 116 17.34 10.61 6.85
C VAL A 116 17.57 9.41 7.79
N PRO A 117 18.83 9.13 8.16
CA PRO A 117 19.19 7.90 8.86
C PRO A 117 18.48 7.73 10.21
N GLN A 118 18.09 8.81 10.85
CA GLN A 118 17.32 8.75 12.12
C GLN A 118 15.97 8.06 11.93
N VAL A 119 15.24 8.40 10.87
CA VAL A 119 13.95 7.79 10.53
C VAL A 119 14.14 6.34 10.07
N LEU A 120 15.12 6.10 9.22
CA LEU A 120 15.43 4.75 8.73
C LEU A 120 15.77 3.81 9.90
N ASN A 121 16.59 4.26 10.85
CA ASN A 121 16.92 3.49 12.06
C ASN A 121 15.69 3.28 12.94
N GLN A 122 14.84 4.30 13.16
CA GLN A 122 13.60 4.15 13.90
C GLN A 122 12.70 3.06 13.30
N MET A 123 12.56 3.04 11.96
CA MET A 123 11.79 2.03 11.25
C MET A 123 12.40 0.63 11.37
N ASN A 124 13.72 0.52 11.29
CA ASN A 124 14.43 -0.74 11.49
C ASN A 124 14.32 -1.26 12.93
N ASP A 125 14.52 -0.40 13.92
CA ASP A 125 14.54 -0.77 15.33
C ASP A 125 13.13 -1.12 15.86
N LYS A 126 12.09 -0.58 15.22
CA LYS A 126 10.69 -0.82 15.54
C LYS A 126 9.97 -1.53 14.38
N LEU A 127 10.51 -2.67 13.96
CA LEU A 127 10.02 -3.35 12.75
C LEU A 127 8.54 -3.74 12.81
N ASP A 128 8.04 -4.16 13.97
CA ASP A 128 6.61 -4.46 14.17
C ASP A 128 5.73 -3.22 13.94
N TRP A 129 6.19 -2.05 14.38
CA TRP A 129 5.51 -0.79 14.11
C TRP A 129 5.57 -0.45 12.61
N THR A 130 6.71 -0.63 11.97
CA THR A 130 6.89 -0.40 10.53
C THR A 130 5.96 -1.28 9.71
N GLN A 131 5.86 -2.58 10.04
CA GLN A 131 4.92 -3.49 9.38
C GLN A 131 3.47 -3.07 9.57
N LYS A 132 3.06 -2.74 10.82
CA LYS A 132 1.70 -2.26 11.08
C LYS A 132 1.37 -0.98 10.32
N LEU A 133 2.33 -0.07 10.19
CA LEU A 133 2.18 1.17 9.43
C LEU A 133 1.97 0.87 7.94
N GLY A 134 2.75 -0.05 7.37
CA GLY A 134 2.59 -0.52 5.98
C GLY A 134 1.26 -1.20 5.74
N ASP A 135 0.85 -2.12 6.63
CA ASP A 135 -0.43 -2.81 6.57
C ASP A 135 -1.61 -1.82 6.61
N ALA A 136 -1.55 -0.84 7.53
CA ALA A 136 -2.57 0.20 7.65
C ALA A 136 -2.63 1.07 6.37
N PHE A 137 -1.48 1.46 5.83
CA PHE A 137 -1.43 2.28 4.62
C PHE A 137 -1.97 1.54 3.40
N LEU A 138 -1.66 0.26 3.24
CA LEU A 138 -2.19 -0.57 2.14
C LEU A 138 -3.69 -0.84 2.27
N ALA A 139 -4.18 -1.08 3.50
CA ALA A 139 -5.58 -1.44 3.73
C ALA A 139 -6.52 -0.22 3.78
N GLN A 140 -6.06 0.92 4.36
CA GLN A 140 -6.90 2.04 4.75
C GLN A 140 -6.21 3.40 4.48
N GLN A 141 -5.67 3.60 3.29
CA GLN A 141 -4.91 4.81 2.94
C GLN A 141 -5.64 6.12 3.28
N LYS A 142 -6.94 6.18 2.99
CA LYS A 142 -7.76 7.38 3.28
C LYS A 142 -7.83 7.67 4.76
N ASP A 143 -8.04 6.64 5.59
CA ASP A 143 -8.14 6.78 7.04
C ASP A 143 -6.79 7.12 7.65
N VAL A 144 -5.69 6.56 7.13
CA VAL A 144 -4.32 6.91 7.52
C VAL A 144 -4.07 8.40 7.29
N LEU A 145 -4.35 8.92 6.09
CA LEU A 145 -4.14 10.33 5.77
C LEU A 145 -5.07 11.25 6.58
N ALA A 146 -6.34 10.86 6.78
CA ALA A 146 -7.28 11.60 7.62
C ALA A 146 -6.83 11.62 9.09
N THR A 147 -6.27 10.52 9.59
CA THR A 147 -5.73 10.43 10.95
C THR A 147 -4.51 11.34 11.14
N VAL A 148 -3.61 11.42 10.15
CA VAL A 148 -2.50 12.40 10.18
C VAL A 148 -3.04 13.82 10.35
N GLN A 149 -4.07 14.21 9.57
CA GLN A 149 -4.68 15.53 9.68
C GLN A 149 -5.37 15.75 11.03
N SER A 150 -6.05 14.75 11.57
CA SER A 150 -6.67 14.81 12.90
C SER A 150 -5.64 15.01 14.01
N LEU A 151 -4.51 14.31 13.96
CA LEU A 151 -3.41 14.46 14.92
C LEU A 151 -2.77 15.84 14.84
N ARG A 152 -2.60 16.40 13.63
CA ARG A 152 -2.12 17.75 13.41
C ARG A 152 -3.09 18.80 13.98
N ALA A 153 -4.39 18.61 13.78
CA ALA A 153 -5.41 19.49 14.36
C ALA A 153 -5.37 19.46 15.90
N LYS A 154 -5.22 18.27 16.50
CA LYS A 154 -5.05 18.12 17.96
C LYS A 154 -3.78 18.83 18.46
N ALA A 155 -2.67 18.69 17.75
CA ALA A 155 -1.41 19.34 18.09
C ALA A 155 -1.50 20.87 17.97
N ASP A 156 -2.18 21.37 16.93
CA ASP A 156 -2.43 22.80 16.75
C ASP A 156 -3.30 23.37 17.86
N ALA A 157 -4.41 22.72 18.19
CA ALA A 157 -5.30 23.11 19.29
C ALA A 157 -4.59 23.14 20.66
N ALA A 158 -3.63 22.22 20.86
CA ALA A 158 -2.77 22.20 22.06
C ALA A 158 -1.62 23.22 22.01
N GLY A 159 -1.48 23.98 20.91
CA GLY A 159 -0.41 24.96 20.74
C GLY A 159 0.97 24.37 20.41
N ASN A 160 1.03 23.07 20.07
CA ASN A 160 2.26 22.33 19.80
C ASN A 160 2.62 22.28 18.30
N LEU A 161 1.77 22.76 17.40
CA LEU A 161 2.05 22.82 15.97
C LEU A 161 2.18 24.28 15.52
N LYS A 162 3.42 24.75 15.37
CA LYS A 162 3.75 26.13 14.98
C LYS A 162 4.86 26.14 13.95
N SER A 163 4.89 27.18 13.12
CA SER A 163 6.05 27.47 12.28
C SER A 163 7.23 27.88 13.15
N THR A 164 8.41 27.39 12.78
CA THR A 164 9.71 27.67 13.40
C THR A 164 10.75 27.92 12.32
N GLU A 165 12.00 28.13 12.68
CA GLU A 165 13.11 28.20 11.72
C GLU A 165 13.35 26.86 10.99
N GLN A 166 12.78 25.76 11.52
CA GLN A 166 13.02 24.40 11.06
C GLN A 166 11.82 23.81 10.29
N GLN A 167 10.63 24.40 10.45
CA GLN A 167 9.43 23.95 9.75
C GLN A 167 8.48 25.11 9.48
N VAL A 168 7.78 25.03 8.35
CA VAL A 168 6.70 25.94 7.98
C VAL A 168 5.38 25.19 8.07
N VAL A 169 4.47 25.67 8.91
CA VAL A 169 3.12 25.14 9.05
C VAL A 169 2.15 26.06 8.31
N LYS A 170 1.48 25.54 7.31
CA LYS A 170 0.41 26.21 6.57
C LYS A 170 -0.94 25.58 6.92
N LYS A 171 -1.98 26.41 6.94
CA LYS A 171 -3.37 25.97 7.14
C LYS A 171 -4.18 26.41 5.94
N GLU A 172 -4.77 25.47 5.23
CA GLU A 172 -5.60 25.73 4.07
C GLU A 172 -7.03 25.25 4.35
N GLN A 173 -8.02 26.02 3.89
CA GLN A 173 -9.42 25.63 3.96
C GLN A 173 -9.79 24.87 2.70
N GLN A 174 -10.19 23.61 2.86
CA GLN A 174 -10.75 22.79 1.78
C GLN A 174 -12.20 22.44 2.13
N GLY A 175 -13.13 23.26 1.65
CA GLY A 175 -14.53 23.18 2.04
C GLY A 175 -14.70 23.50 3.54
N SER A 176 -15.25 22.56 4.31
CA SER A 176 -15.44 22.69 5.77
C SER A 176 -14.26 22.19 6.60
N GLN A 177 -13.21 21.67 5.97
CA GLN A 177 -12.06 21.09 6.67
C GLN A 177 -10.83 21.99 6.58
N THR A 178 -10.09 22.09 7.67
CA THR A 178 -8.76 22.70 7.67
C THR A 178 -7.72 21.62 7.38
N VAL A 179 -6.93 21.82 6.35
CA VAL A 179 -5.79 20.97 6.00
C VAL A 179 -4.52 21.60 6.50
N TYR A 180 -3.74 20.84 7.25
CA TYR A 180 -2.45 21.22 7.78
C TYR A 180 -1.35 20.71 6.87
N ILE A 181 -0.51 21.60 6.36
CA ILE A 181 0.63 21.29 5.52
C ILE A 181 1.90 21.64 6.30
N ILE A 182 2.82 20.69 6.41
CA ILE A 182 4.10 20.92 7.08
C ILE A 182 5.21 20.77 6.03
N GLU A 183 5.97 21.82 5.85
CA GLU A 183 7.07 21.87 4.88
C GLU A 183 8.40 22.15 5.59
N SER A 184 9.49 21.68 4.99
CA SER A 184 10.83 22.12 5.38
C SER A 184 11.11 23.51 4.75
N PRO A 185 11.61 24.50 5.51
CA PRO A 185 11.93 25.81 4.95
C PRO A 185 13.12 25.74 3.97
N LYS A 186 13.92 24.69 4.05
CA LYS A 186 15.05 24.40 3.15
C LYS A 186 14.85 23.01 2.58
N PRO A 187 14.63 22.87 1.26
CA PRO A 187 14.39 21.56 0.62
C PRO A 187 15.51 20.53 0.87
N GLU A 188 16.74 21.02 1.08
CA GLU A 188 17.94 20.19 1.28
C GLU A 188 18.09 19.70 2.72
N VAL A 189 17.28 20.20 3.67
CA VAL A 189 17.35 19.83 5.08
C VAL A 189 16.03 19.27 5.54
N VAL A 190 16.04 17.96 5.83
CA VAL A 190 14.88 17.30 6.42
C VAL A 190 15.00 17.38 7.94
N TYR A 191 14.12 18.16 8.56
CA TYR A 191 14.02 18.24 10.01
C TYR A 191 13.11 17.12 10.54
N VAL A 192 13.65 16.34 11.49
CA VAL A 192 12.89 15.30 12.19
C VAL A 192 12.60 15.81 13.60
N PRO A 193 11.33 16.18 13.90
CA PRO A 193 10.98 16.62 15.26
C PRO A 193 11.20 15.51 16.27
N THR A 194 11.80 15.82 17.40
CA THR A 194 11.87 14.93 18.56
C THR A 194 10.77 15.26 19.53
N TYR A 195 9.94 14.29 19.86
CA TYR A 195 8.88 14.46 20.86
C TYR A 195 9.35 13.85 22.19
N ASN A 196 9.17 14.60 23.25
CA ASN A 196 9.28 14.11 24.62
C ASN A 196 7.94 13.57 25.08
#